data_eda52106da986c72c474d1c9d95cfc78
#
_entry.id   eda52106da986c72c474d1c9d95cfc78
#
_cell.length_a   1.000
_cell.length_b   1.000
_cell.length_c   1.000
_cell.angle_alpha   90.00
_cell.angle_beta   90.00
_cell.angle_gamma   90.00
#
_symmetry.space_group_name_H-M   'P 1'
#
loop_
_entity.id
_entity.type
_entity.pdbx_description
1 polymer ?
#
loop_
_entity_poly.entity_id
_entity_poly.type
_entity_poly.pdbx_seq_one_letter_code
_entity_poly.pdbx_strand_id
1 'polypeptide(L)'
;LAIRSLLENASRAKAYSRRETENEHTDSLDNMFELIEPLSPLAAEIGRCILSEDEISDDASTGLRQVRRSMKLTNDKIHTQLSSFVSGNSRTYLQDAVVTMRNGRYCIPVKSEYKSQVPGMIHDQSSTGSTIFVEPMTIVRLNNEMRELEIQEQKEIEMILSNLSQLAAENLDAIFDDVKLLSELDFIFARAQLAKSQNATEPRFNRDRIIDIKKARH
;
A
#
# COMPACT_ATOMS: atom_id res chain seq x y z
N LEU A 1 -1.38 6.73 -0.57
CA LEU A 1 -0.14 7.07 0.17
C LEU A 1 0.27 8.53 -0.05
N ALA A 2 0.27 9.05 -1.29
CA ALA A 2 0.65 10.46 -1.57
C ALA A 2 -0.22 11.47 -0.79
N ILE A 3 -1.55 11.28 -0.75
CA ILE A 3 -2.46 12.12 0.05
C ILE A 3 -2.09 12.08 1.53
N ARG A 4 -1.84 10.91 2.10
CA ARG A 4 -1.40 10.76 3.49
C ARG A 4 -0.13 11.55 3.76
N SER A 5 0.89 11.40 2.90
CA SER A 5 2.16 12.12 3.03
C SER A 5 1.98 13.64 2.94
N LEU A 6 1.09 14.12 2.06
CA LEU A 6 0.72 15.53 1.97
C LEU A 6 0.13 16.03 3.30
N LEU A 7 -0.86 15.33 3.84
CA LEU A 7 -1.54 15.72 5.07
C LEU A 7 -0.65 15.65 6.32
N GLU A 8 0.28 14.69 6.36
CA GLU A 8 1.33 14.63 7.39
C GLU A 8 2.26 15.84 7.30
N ASN A 9 2.64 16.28 6.09
CA ASN A 9 3.44 17.48 5.89
C ASN A 9 2.66 18.73 6.24
N ALA A 10 1.37 18.83 5.90
CA ALA A 10 0.48 19.91 6.30
C ALA A 10 0.41 20.04 7.84
N SER A 11 0.29 18.90 8.52
CA SER A 11 0.30 18.85 9.99
C SER A 11 1.61 19.35 10.59
N ARG A 12 2.75 18.98 10.00
CA ARG A 12 4.07 19.43 10.44
C ARG A 12 4.27 20.94 10.20
N ALA A 13 3.85 21.43 9.04
CA ALA A 13 3.93 22.87 8.71
C ALA A 13 3.09 23.68 9.69
N LYS A 14 1.85 23.27 9.98
CA LYS A 14 0.99 23.95 10.96
C LYS A 14 1.55 23.89 12.39
N ALA A 15 2.19 22.79 12.77
CA ALA A 15 2.85 22.67 14.08
C ALA A 15 4.11 23.55 14.19
N TYR A 16 4.82 23.77 13.08
CA TYR A 16 5.96 24.66 13.03
C TYR A 16 5.53 26.11 13.30
N SER A 17 4.51 26.62 12.61
CA SER A 17 3.98 27.97 12.82
C SER A 17 3.59 28.23 14.28
N ARG A 18 2.94 27.28 14.95
CA ARG A 18 2.52 27.43 16.37
C ARG A 18 3.67 27.60 17.35
N ARG A 19 4.86 27.06 17.05
CA ARG A 19 6.06 27.21 17.90
C ARG A 19 6.72 28.59 17.75
N GLU A 20 6.54 29.22 16.60
CA GLU A 20 7.10 30.54 16.33
C GLU A 20 6.22 31.67 16.86
N THR A 21 4.90 31.51 16.96
CA THR A 21 3.96 32.52 17.49
C THR A 21 4.13 32.79 18.99
N GLU A 22 4.91 31.98 19.72
CA GLU A 22 5.33 32.32 21.09
C GLU A 22 6.28 33.56 21.16
N ASN A 23 6.85 33.98 20.02
CA ASN A 23 7.71 35.16 19.88
C ASN A 23 6.95 36.28 19.15
N GLU A 24 6.00 36.94 19.75
CA GLU A 24 5.28 38.18 19.43
C GLU A 24 5.45 38.86 18.03
N HIS A 25 6.07 38.22 17.04
CA HIS A 25 6.26 38.73 15.69
C HIS A 25 5.37 37.97 14.68
N THR A 26 4.23 38.58 14.36
CA THR A 26 3.43 38.16 13.18
C THR A 26 4.22 38.54 11.92
N ASP A 27 4.42 37.55 11.05
CA ASP A 27 5.04 37.75 9.75
C ASP A 27 4.05 37.55 8.59
N SER A 28 4.50 37.84 7.37
CA SER A 28 3.66 37.74 6.18
C SER A 28 3.27 36.31 5.82
N LEU A 29 3.84 35.27 6.46
CA LEU A 29 3.58 33.87 6.21
C LEU A 29 2.52 33.29 7.17
N ASP A 30 2.23 33.96 8.28
CA ASP A 30 1.29 33.48 9.29
C ASP A 30 -0.08 33.13 8.68
N ASN A 31 -0.60 33.98 7.80
CA ASN A 31 -1.85 33.71 7.10
C ASN A 31 -1.80 32.44 6.24
N MET A 32 -0.64 32.13 5.62
CA MET A 32 -0.50 30.92 4.82
C MET A 32 -0.55 29.68 5.71
N PHE A 33 0.13 29.71 6.85
CA PHE A 33 0.09 28.61 7.81
C PHE A 33 -1.30 28.43 8.44
N GLU A 34 -2.01 29.54 8.70
CA GLU A 34 -3.38 29.47 9.24
C GLU A 34 -4.37 28.78 8.30
N LEU A 35 -4.22 28.98 6.99
CA LEU A 35 -5.08 28.38 5.97
C LEU A 35 -4.85 26.88 5.74
N ILE A 36 -3.73 26.33 6.22
CA ILE A 36 -3.45 24.90 6.09
C ILE A 36 -4.46 24.06 6.90
N GLU A 37 -5.07 23.08 6.25
CA GLU A 37 -6.02 22.15 6.85
C GLU A 37 -5.45 20.70 6.89
N PRO A 38 -4.79 20.28 7.98
CA PRO A 38 -4.07 19.00 8.04
C PRO A 38 -4.93 17.74 7.85
N LEU A 39 -6.25 17.86 7.94
CA LEU A 39 -7.20 16.73 7.82
C LEU A 39 -6.72 15.47 8.55
N SER A 40 -6.24 15.63 9.78
CA SER A 40 -5.63 14.57 10.58
C SER A 40 -6.47 13.28 10.69
N PRO A 41 -7.83 13.36 10.77
CA PRO A 41 -8.65 12.15 10.76
C PRO A 41 -8.53 11.35 9.46
N LEU A 42 -8.49 12.03 8.30
CA LEU A 42 -8.30 11.38 6.99
C LEU A 42 -6.92 10.75 6.88
N ALA A 43 -5.87 11.48 7.29
CA ALA A 43 -4.51 10.95 7.31
C ALA A 43 -4.37 9.70 8.18
N ALA A 44 -4.99 9.71 9.37
CA ALA A 44 -5.00 8.58 10.29
C ALA A 44 -5.75 7.38 9.70
N GLU A 45 -6.91 7.61 9.07
CA GLU A 45 -7.71 6.54 8.47
C GLU A 45 -7.00 5.89 7.28
N ILE A 46 -6.35 6.69 6.40
CA ILE A 46 -5.51 6.15 5.34
C ILE A 46 -4.37 5.31 5.93
N GLY A 47 -3.69 5.81 6.97
CA GLY A 47 -2.59 5.11 7.61
C GLY A 47 -3.00 3.83 8.35
N ARG A 48 -4.23 3.78 8.86
CA ARG A 48 -4.81 2.59 9.49
C ARG A 48 -5.11 1.49 8.46
N CYS A 49 -5.58 1.89 7.27
CA CYS A 49 -6.02 0.95 6.24
C CYS A 49 -4.89 0.51 5.31
N ILE A 50 -3.98 1.42 4.92
CA ILE A 50 -2.94 1.17 3.91
C ILE A 50 -1.56 1.17 4.58
N LEU A 51 -0.93 -0.01 4.62
CA LEU A 51 0.41 -0.17 5.20
C LEU A 51 1.50 0.15 4.18
N SER A 52 1.34 -0.32 2.94
CA SER A 52 2.26 -0.08 1.82
C SER A 52 1.50 -0.02 0.48
N GLU A 53 2.22 0.13 -0.63
CA GLU A 53 1.62 0.12 -1.98
C GLU A 53 0.89 -1.18 -2.30
N ASP A 54 1.37 -2.30 -1.75
CA ASP A 54 0.86 -3.65 -2.03
C ASP A 54 0.12 -4.27 -0.83
N GLU A 55 -0.02 -3.53 0.29
CA GLU A 55 -0.51 -4.13 1.54
C GLU A 55 -1.62 -3.31 2.20
N ILE A 56 -2.79 -3.93 2.32
CA ILE A 56 -3.93 -3.44 3.12
C ILE A 56 -3.92 -4.13 4.48
N SER A 57 -4.07 -3.34 5.53
CA SER A 57 -4.09 -3.82 6.92
C SER A 57 -5.28 -4.76 7.18
N ASP A 58 -5.07 -5.80 7.97
CA ASP A 58 -6.16 -6.63 8.50
C ASP A 58 -7.14 -5.81 9.36
N ASP A 59 -6.66 -4.72 9.95
CA ASP A 59 -7.46 -3.81 10.77
C ASP A 59 -8.25 -2.80 9.93
N ALA A 60 -8.11 -2.81 8.59
CA ALA A 60 -8.85 -1.92 7.71
C ALA A 60 -10.37 -2.18 7.75
N SER A 61 -10.80 -3.44 7.86
CA SER A 61 -12.20 -3.80 8.12
C SER A 61 -12.31 -5.10 8.93
N THR A 62 -13.44 -5.25 9.63
CA THR A 62 -13.76 -6.53 10.32
C THR A 62 -13.99 -7.64 9.30
N GLY A 63 -14.53 -7.33 8.12
CA GLY A 63 -14.76 -8.27 7.03
C GLY A 63 -13.44 -8.83 6.49
N LEU A 64 -12.48 -7.95 6.15
CA LEU A 64 -11.17 -8.37 5.65
C LEU A 64 -10.43 -9.26 6.66
N ARG A 65 -10.42 -8.87 7.93
CA ARG A 65 -9.81 -9.67 9.00
C ARG A 65 -10.43 -11.07 9.11
N GLN A 66 -11.76 -11.16 9.03
CA GLN A 66 -12.47 -12.43 9.10
C GLN A 66 -12.17 -13.31 7.90
N VAL A 67 -12.18 -12.75 6.69
CA VAL A 67 -11.86 -13.46 5.45
C VAL A 67 -10.43 -14.01 5.50
N ARG A 68 -9.44 -13.19 5.83
CA ARG A 68 -8.03 -13.63 5.92
C ARG A 68 -7.80 -14.69 7.00
N ARG A 69 -8.50 -14.58 8.13
CA ARG A 69 -8.48 -15.64 9.14
C ARG A 69 -9.06 -16.95 8.60
N SER A 70 -10.15 -16.88 7.85
CA SER A 70 -10.76 -18.08 7.22
C SER A 70 -9.83 -18.67 6.17
N MET A 71 -9.18 -17.85 5.35
CA MET A 71 -8.18 -18.29 4.37
C MET A 71 -7.03 -19.04 5.05
N LYS A 72 -6.50 -18.51 6.15
CA LYS A 72 -5.44 -19.19 6.91
C LYS A 72 -5.91 -20.55 7.43
N LEU A 73 -7.09 -20.63 8.03
CA LEU A 73 -7.64 -21.89 8.53
C LEU A 73 -7.88 -22.91 7.41
N THR A 74 -8.37 -22.48 6.25
CA THR A 74 -8.60 -23.35 5.10
C THR A 74 -7.29 -23.82 4.50
N ASN A 75 -6.28 -22.95 4.42
CA ASN A 75 -4.92 -23.27 4.01
C ASN A 75 -4.30 -24.36 4.93
N ASP A 76 -4.41 -24.20 6.24
CA ASP A 76 -3.90 -25.16 7.22
C ASP A 76 -4.57 -26.53 7.08
N LYS A 77 -5.90 -26.55 6.83
CA LYS A 77 -6.65 -27.80 6.56
C LYS A 77 -6.16 -28.48 5.28
N ILE A 78 -5.94 -27.72 4.20
CA ILE A 78 -5.40 -28.24 2.92
C ILE A 78 -4.05 -28.90 3.17
N HIS A 79 -3.13 -28.18 3.81
CA HIS A 79 -1.80 -28.71 4.11
C HIS A 79 -1.86 -29.96 4.99
N THR A 80 -2.73 -29.99 6.00
CA THR A 80 -2.91 -31.14 6.87
C THR A 80 -3.41 -32.36 6.08
N GLN A 81 -4.39 -32.18 5.18
CA GLN A 81 -4.90 -33.28 4.37
C GLN A 81 -3.88 -33.78 3.33
N LEU A 82 -3.16 -32.85 2.69
CA LEU A 82 -2.13 -33.19 1.71
C LEU A 82 -0.91 -33.85 2.36
N SER A 83 -0.59 -33.51 3.60
CA SER A 83 0.54 -34.12 4.32
C SER A 83 0.38 -35.64 4.45
N SER A 84 -0.85 -36.14 4.53
CA SER A 84 -1.14 -37.58 4.55
C SER A 84 -0.74 -38.26 3.24
N PHE A 85 -0.84 -37.60 2.10
CA PHE A 85 -0.34 -38.12 0.81
C PHE A 85 1.17 -38.07 0.72
N VAL A 86 1.79 -37.01 1.24
CA VAL A 86 3.23 -36.76 1.15
C VAL A 86 4.03 -37.68 2.10
N SER A 87 3.49 -37.99 3.27
CA SER A 87 4.15 -38.82 4.31
C SER A 87 3.61 -40.25 4.45
N GLY A 88 2.46 -40.56 3.83
CA GLY A 88 1.80 -41.85 3.95
C GLY A 88 2.24 -42.85 2.89
N ASN A 89 1.50 -43.98 2.82
CA ASN A 89 1.74 -45.07 1.85
C ASN A 89 1.65 -44.61 0.39
N SER A 90 0.93 -43.54 0.13
CA SER A 90 0.78 -42.94 -1.22
C SER A 90 2.04 -42.19 -1.70
N ARG A 91 3.06 -42.03 -0.86
CA ARG A 91 4.32 -41.35 -1.23
C ARG A 91 5.02 -42.03 -2.42
N THR A 92 4.87 -43.34 -2.58
CA THR A 92 5.45 -44.08 -3.70
C THR A 92 4.90 -43.67 -5.06
N TYR A 93 3.68 -43.13 -5.09
CA TYR A 93 3.02 -42.61 -6.29
C TYR A 93 3.48 -41.21 -6.68
N LEU A 94 4.09 -40.50 -5.75
CA LEU A 94 4.51 -39.10 -5.97
C LEU A 94 5.86 -39.07 -6.67
N GLN A 95 6.03 -38.08 -7.57
CA GLN A 95 7.32 -37.74 -8.15
C GLN A 95 8.22 -37.09 -7.10
N ASP A 96 7.65 -36.12 -6.38
CA ASP A 96 8.28 -35.40 -5.28
C ASP A 96 7.31 -35.31 -4.09
N ALA A 97 7.85 -35.37 -2.86
CA ALA A 97 7.05 -35.29 -1.64
C ALA A 97 6.76 -33.83 -1.26
N VAL A 98 6.18 -33.06 -2.17
CA VAL A 98 5.89 -31.63 -1.99
C VAL A 98 4.44 -31.31 -2.40
N VAL A 99 3.89 -30.30 -1.77
CA VAL A 99 2.63 -29.68 -2.18
C VAL A 99 2.96 -28.55 -3.15
N THR A 100 2.26 -28.46 -4.26
CA THR A 100 2.47 -27.44 -5.29
C THR A 100 1.17 -26.71 -5.61
N MET A 101 1.28 -25.52 -6.20
CA MET A 101 0.14 -24.81 -6.78
C MET A 101 0.15 -24.92 -8.30
N ARG A 102 -1.01 -25.21 -8.90
CA ARG A 102 -1.24 -25.16 -10.34
C ARG A 102 -2.60 -24.51 -10.60
N ASN A 103 -2.62 -23.49 -11.44
CA ASN A 103 -3.84 -22.74 -11.79
C ASN A 103 -4.64 -22.25 -10.56
N GLY A 104 -3.92 -21.80 -9.50
CA GLY A 104 -4.53 -21.34 -8.24
C GLY A 104 -5.11 -22.46 -7.37
N ARG A 105 -4.70 -23.74 -7.59
CA ARG A 105 -5.16 -24.88 -6.80
C ARG A 105 -4.00 -25.66 -6.21
N TYR A 106 -4.16 -26.11 -5.00
CA TYR A 106 -3.21 -26.99 -4.33
C TYR A 106 -3.26 -28.36 -4.98
N CYS A 107 -2.10 -28.85 -5.42
CA CYS A 107 -1.92 -30.11 -6.13
C CYS A 107 -0.72 -30.86 -5.57
N ILE A 108 -0.67 -32.17 -5.86
CA ILE A 108 0.49 -33.02 -5.61
C ILE A 108 1.06 -33.55 -6.94
N PRO A 109 2.40 -33.62 -7.10
CA PRO A 109 3.04 -34.15 -8.30
C PRO A 109 3.01 -35.70 -8.26
N VAL A 110 2.23 -36.30 -9.13
CA VAL A 110 2.05 -37.76 -9.24
C VAL A 110 2.78 -38.25 -10.47
N LYS A 111 3.49 -39.37 -10.37
CA LYS A 111 4.08 -40.06 -11.54
C LYS A 111 2.96 -40.51 -12.46
N SER A 112 3.09 -40.27 -13.76
CA SER A 112 2.01 -40.57 -14.74
C SER A 112 1.53 -42.01 -14.72
N GLU A 113 2.41 -42.96 -14.41
CA GLU A 113 2.09 -44.41 -14.29
C GLU A 113 1.12 -44.73 -13.14
N TYR A 114 1.08 -43.87 -12.10
CA TYR A 114 0.18 -44.05 -10.94
C TYR A 114 -1.07 -43.18 -10.99
N LYS A 115 -1.42 -42.60 -12.16
CA LYS A 115 -2.61 -41.77 -12.35
C LYS A 115 -3.90 -42.39 -11.77
N SER A 116 -4.10 -43.68 -11.96
CA SER A 116 -5.30 -44.41 -11.49
C SER A 116 -5.32 -44.65 -9.97
N GLN A 117 -4.18 -44.51 -9.29
CA GLN A 117 -4.04 -44.76 -7.85
C GLN A 117 -4.33 -43.51 -7.00
N VAL A 118 -4.34 -42.34 -7.61
CA VAL A 118 -4.63 -41.05 -6.93
C VAL A 118 -5.88 -40.42 -7.56
N PRO A 119 -7.07 -40.71 -7.01
CA PRO A 119 -8.30 -40.10 -7.50
C PRO A 119 -8.29 -38.59 -7.34
N GLY A 120 -8.46 -37.85 -8.44
CA GLY A 120 -8.42 -36.40 -8.42
C GLY A 120 -8.55 -35.78 -9.81
N MET A 121 -8.47 -34.44 -9.84
CA MET A 121 -8.47 -33.66 -11.08
C MET A 121 -7.04 -33.32 -11.48
N ILE A 122 -6.71 -33.54 -12.76
CA ILE A 122 -5.40 -33.15 -13.31
C ILE A 122 -5.48 -31.71 -13.77
N HIS A 123 -4.62 -30.85 -13.21
CA HIS A 123 -4.55 -29.44 -13.55
C HIS A 123 -3.38 -29.09 -14.46
N ASP A 124 -2.33 -29.91 -14.47
CA ASP A 124 -1.14 -29.64 -15.27
C ASP A 124 -0.33 -30.93 -15.48
N GLN A 125 0.61 -30.91 -16.42
CA GLN A 125 1.53 -32.00 -16.71
C GLN A 125 2.92 -31.44 -16.99
N SER A 126 3.97 -32.17 -16.61
CA SER A 126 5.35 -31.81 -16.95
C SER A 126 5.59 -31.87 -18.45
N SER A 127 6.57 -31.11 -18.96
CA SER A 127 6.91 -31.09 -20.38
C SER A 127 7.29 -32.46 -20.96
N THR A 128 7.82 -33.35 -20.13
CA THR A 128 8.16 -34.76 -20.51
C THR A 128 6.98 -35.72 -20.40
N GLY A 129 5.86 -35.28 -19.83
CA GLY A 129 4.70 -36.13 -19.59
C GLY A 129 4.85 -37.17 -18.44
N SER A 130 6.01 -37.19 -17.78
CA SER A 130 6.30 -38.16 -16.72
C SER A 130 5.62 -37.83 -15.38
N THR A 131 5.23 -36.57 -15.16
CA THR A 131 4.59 -36.08 -13.93
C THR A 131 3.29 -35.40 -14.27
N ILE A 132 2.23 -35.70 -13.54
CA ILE A 132 0.94 -35.02 -13.58
C ILE A 132 0.70 -34.31 -12.24
N PHE A 133 0.11 -33.12 -12.28
CA PHE A 133 -0.24 -32.35 -11.08
C PHE A 133 -1.72 -32.60 -10.77
N VAL A 134 -1.95 -33.37 -9.72
CA VAL A 134 -3.28 -33.83 -9.36
C VAL A 134 -3.79 -33.09 -8.15
N GLU A 135 -5.01 -32.54 -8.24
CA GLU A 135 -5.81 -32.09 -7.10
C GLU A 135 -6.58 -33.30 -6.56
N PRO A 136 -6.23 -33.86 -5.40
CA PRO A 136 -6.96 -35.01 -4.85
C PRO A 136 -8.41 -34.66 -4.56
N MET A 137 -9.33 -35.61 -4.77
CA MET A 137 -10.76 -35.42 -4.51
C MET A 137 -11.05 -34.97 -3.08
N THR A 138 -10.21 -35.36 -2.13
CA THR A 138 -10.36 -35.01 -0.71
C THR A 138 -10.23 -33.51 -0.45
N ILE A 139 -9.47 -32.77 -1.28
CA ILE A 139 -9.24 -31.32 -1.09
C ILE A 139 -9.98 -30.42 -2.08
N VAL A 140 -10.69 -30.99 -3.06
CA VAL A 140 -11.43 -30.21 -4.08
C VAL A 140 -12.36 -29.18 -3.42
N ARG A 141 -13.08 -29.60 -2.36
CA ARG A 141 -13.96 -28.69 -1.62
C ARG A 141 -13.18 -27.56 -0.94
N LEU A 142 -12.03 -27.85 -0.34
CA LEU A 142 -11.20 -26.85 0.34
C LEU A 142 -10.56 -25.89 -0.66
N ASN A 143 -10.12 -26.38 -1.82
CA ASN A 143 -9.63 -25.51 -2.88
C ASN A 143 -10.73 -24.58 -3.43
N ASN A 144 -11.97 -25.06 -3.55
CA ASN A 144 -13.10 -24.21 -3.92
C ASN A 144 -13.38 -23.16 -2.85
N GLU A 145 -13.41 -23.56 -1.57
CA GLU A 145 -13.58 -22.66 -0.44
C GLU A 145 -12.46 -21.57 -0.42
N MET A 146 -11.21 -21.96 -0.67
CA MET A 146 -10.10 -21.01 -0.78
C MET A 146 -10.34 -19.99 -1.91
N ARG A 147 -10.78 -20.45 -3.07
CA ARG A 147 -11.06 -19.58 -4.21
C ARG A 147 -12.20 -18.60 -3.93
N GLU A 148 -13.24 -19.05 -3.24
CA GLU A 148 -14.33 -18.17 -2.80
C GLU A 148 -13.85 -17.11 -1.80
N LEU A 149 -12.97 -17.49 -0.87
CA LEU A 149 -12.38 -16.57 0.10
C LEU A 149 -11.45 -15.54 -0.58
N GLU A 150 -10.65 -15.93 -1.58
CA GLU A 150 -9.84 -15.00 -2.38
C GLU A 150 -10.72 -13.93 -3.07
N ILE A 151 -11.86 -14.34 -3.64
CA ILE A 151 -12.81 -13.42 -4.26
C ILE A 151 -13.44 -12.49 -3.20
N GLN A 152 -13.74 -13.00 -2.01
CA GLN A 152 -14.27 -12.19 -0.92
C GLN A 152 -13.21 -11.20 -0.40
N GLU A 153 -11.95 -11.61 -0.27
CA GLU A 153 -10.84 -10.72 0.09
C GLU A 153 -10.73 -9.55 -0.88
N GLN A 154 -10.74 -9.84 -2.18
CA GLN A 154 -10.66 -8.81 -3.21
C GLN A 154 -11.82 -7.81 -3.12
N LYS A 155 -13.04 -8.28 -2.88
CA LYS A 155 -14.21 -7.40 -2.69
C LYS A 155 -14.09 -6.52 -1.45
N GLU A 156 -13.61 -7.07 -0.33
CA GLU A 156 -13.36 -6.29 0.90
C GLU A 156 -12.32 -5.19 0.65
N ILE A 157 -11.23 -5.53 -0.04
CA ILE A 157 -10.18 -4.56 -0.41
C ILE A 157 -10.77 -3.46 -1.30
N GLU A 158 -11.54 -3.80 -2.32
CA GLU A 158 -12.21 -2.83 -3.20
C GLU A 158 -13.15 -1.90 -2.43
N MET A 159 -13.92 -2.43 -1.47
CA MET A 159 -14.78 -1.61 -0.62
C MET A 159 -13.97 -0.64 0.26
N ILE A 160 -12.88 -1.10 0.87
CA ILE A 160 -12.01 -0.27 1.69
C ILE A 160 -11.42 0.87 0.86
N LEU A 161 -10.87 0.56 -0.31
CA LEU A 161 -10.28 1.56 -1.21
C LEU A 161 -11.32 2.55 -1.74
N SER A 162 -12.53 2.06 -2.05
CA SER A 162 -13.66 2.91 -2.46
C SER A 162 -14.04 3.91 -1.37
N ASN A 163 -14.17 3.44 -0.12
CA ASN A 163 -14.49 4.30 1.02
C ASN A 163 -13.40 5.36 1.27
N LEU A 164 -12.12 4.98 1.21
CA LEU A 164 -11.01 5.93 1.35
C LEU A 164 -11.00 6.96 0.22
N SER A 165 -11.30 6.54 -1.01
CA SER A 165 -11.39 7.42 -2.17
C SER A 165 -12.54 8.41 -2.02
N GLN A 166 -13.68 7.97 -1.50
CA GLN A 166 -14.81 8.84 -1.22
C GLN A 166 -14.47 9.87 -0.14
N LEU A 167 -13.86 9.45 0.98
CA LEU A 167 -13.42 10.37 2.05
C LEU A 167 -12.42 11.41 1.52
N ALA A 168 -11.51 11.02 0.64
CA ALA A 168 -10.59 11.96 -0.01
C ALA A 168 -11.34 12.93 -0.94
N ALA A 169 -12.32 12.44 -1.70
CA ALA A 169 -13.13 13.28 -2.60
C ALA A 169 -13.99 14.31 -1.83
N GLU A 170 -14.52 13.94 -0.67
CA GLU A 170 -15.28 14.86 0.20
C GLU A 170 -14.44 16.01 0.75
N ASN A 171 -13.11 15.84 0.79
CA ASN A 171 -12.15 16.85 1.25
C ASN A 171 -11.26 17.40 0.13
N LEU A 172 -11.70 17.27 -1.14
CA LEU A 172 -10.87 17.57 -2.30
C LEU A 172 -10.37 19.00 -2.32
N ASP A 173 -11.23 19.97 -2.01
CA ASP A 173 -10.88 21.40 -2.06
C ASP A 173 -9.80 21.73 -1.03
N ALA A 174 -9.93 21.27 0.21
CA ALA A 174 -8.93 21.45 1.25
C ALA A 174 -7.59 20.78 0.89
N ILE A 175 -7.62 19.56 0.35
CA ILE A 175 -6.41 18.87 -0.13
C ILE A 175 -5.73 19.68 -1.24
N PHE A 176 -6.50 20.26 -2.17
CA PHE A 176 -5.95 21.03 -3.29
C PHE A 176 -5.34 22.36 -2.82
N ASP A 177 -5.99 23.01 -1.87
CA ASP A 177 -5.48 24.25 -1.28
C ASP A 177 -4.21 23.99 -0.45
N ASP A 178 -4.15 22.91 0.31
CA ASP A 178 -2.94 22.49 1.01
C ASP A 178 -1.76 22.21 0.05
N VAL A 179 -1.99 21.58 -1.11
CA VAL A 179 -0.94 21.38 -2.13
C VAL A 179 -0.37 22.70 -2.58
N LYS A 180 -1.24 23.70 -2.87
CA LYS A 180 -0.79 25.03 -3.31
C LYS A 180 -0.01 25.73 -2.23
N LEU A 181 -0.57 25.80 -1.01
CA LEU A 181 0.04 26.49 0.12
C LEU A 181 1.41 25.89 0.49
N LEU A 182 1.50 24.57 0.58
CA LEU A 182 2.76 23.89 0.90
C LEU A 182 3.80 24.07 -0.20
N SER A 183 3.39 24.04 -1.48
CA SER A 183 4.30 24.28 -2.60
C SER A 183 4.83 25.72 -2.60
N GLU A 184 3.98 26.69 -2.28
CA GLU A 184 4.39 28.10 -2.20
C GLU A 184 5.31 28.33 -1.00
N LEU A 185 5.00 27.79 0.16
CA LEU A 185 5.86 27.83 1.34
C LEU A 185 7.22 27.20 1.08
N ASP A 186 7.26 26.02 0.47
CA ASP A 186 8.53 25.34 0.11
C ASP A 186 9.39 26.22 -0.80
N PHE A 187 8.78 26.84 -1.80
CA PHE A 187 9.48 27.76 -2.70
C PHE A 187 10.01 29.01 -1.98
N ILE A 188 9.23 29.59 -1.07
CA ILE A 188 9.65 30.74 -0.25
C ILE A 188 10.85 30.36 0.63
N PHE A 189 10.76 29.22 1.34
CA PHE A 189 11.85 28.75 2.19
C PHE A 189 13.11 28.40 1.40
N ALA A 190 12.97 27.75 0.24
CA ALA A 190 14.10 27.44 -0.64
C ALA A 190 14.83 28.71 -1.09
N ARG A 191 14.08 29.76 -1.48
CA ARG A 191 14.65 31.06 -1.84
C ARG A 191 15.33 31.73 -0.65
N ALA A 192 14.73 31.71 0.52
CA ALA A 192 15.31 32.27 1.74
C ALA A 192 16.61 31.58 2.14
N GLN A 193 16.65 30.22 2.03
CA GLN A 193 17.87 29.44 2.28
C GLN A 193 18.97 29.78 1.27
N LEU A 194 18.62 29.90 -0.02
CA LEU A 194 19.58 30.35 -1.04
C LEU A 194 20.11 31.75 -0.77
N ALA A 195 19.25 32.69 -0.47
CA ALA A 195 19.65 34.08 -0.12
C ALA A 195 20.59 34.07 1.09
N LYS A 196 20.27 33.30 2.13
CA LYS A 196 21.13 33.14 3.30
C LYS A 196 22.50 32.57 2.97
N SER A 197 22.54 31.51 2.14
CA SER A 197 23.80 30.87 1.74
C SER A 197 24.71 31.76 0.93
N GLN A 198 24.12 32.66 0.14
CA GLN A 198 24.83 33.64 -0.69
C GLN A 198 25.10 34.96 0.03
N ASN A 199 24.64 35.15 1.27
CA ASN A 199 24.58 36.44 1.93
C ASN A 199 23.96 37.52 1.02
N ALA A 200 22.89 37.16 0.32
CA ALA A 200 22.21 38.02 -0.63
C ALA A 200 21.40 39.11 0.11
N THR A 201 21.22 40.25 -0.56
CA THR A 201 20.38 41.33 -0.10
C THR A 201 19.22 41.54 -1.07
N GLU A 202 18.12 42.11 -0.60
CA GLU A 202 16.98 42.41 -1.43
C GLU A 202 17.34 43.43 -2.52
N PRO A 203 17.09 43.11 -3.82
CA PRO A 203 17.35 44.03 -4.91
C PRO A 203 16.32 45.14 -4.93
N ARG A 204 16.80 46.39 -5.10
CA ARG A 204 15.92 47.53 -5.32
C ARG A 204 15.74 47.76 -6.81
N PHE A 205 14.54 47.59 -7.30
CA PHE A 205 14.22 47.87 -8.70
C PHE A 205 14.01 49.36 -8.93
N ASN A 206 14.54 49.90 -10.06
CA ASN A 206 14.34 51.28 -10.50
C ASN A 206 13.85 51.32 -11.96
N ARG A 207 13.34 52.46 -12.38
CA ARG A 207 12.93 52.73 -13.78
C ARG A 207 13.95 53.57 -14.53
N ASP A 208 15.06 53.94 -13.88
CA ASP A 208 16.05 54.89 -14.40
C ASP A 208 17.10 54.20 -15.28
N ARG A 209 16.94 52.88 -15.54
CA ARG A 209 17.87 52.04 -16.32
C ARG A 209 19.29 52.00 -15.73
N ILE A 210 19.40 52.19 -14.42
CA ILE A 210 20.67 52.16 -13.69
C ILE A 210 20.83 50.79 -13.06
N ILE A 211 21.96 50.12 -13.29
CA ILE A 211 22.40 48.92 -12.62
C ILE A 211 23.52 49.30 -11.65
N ASP A 212 23.25 49.31 -10.34
CA ASP A 212 24.24 49.55 -9.29
C ASP A 212 24.42 48.25 -8.47
N ILE A 213 25.55 47.58 -8.64
CA ILE A 213 25.89 46.34 -7.95
C ILE A 213 27.05 46.61 -7.00
N LYS A 214 26.78 46.55 -5.68
CA LYS A 214 27.79 46.73 -4.63
C LYS A 214 28.31 45.40 -4.15
N LYS A 215 29.62 45.18 -4.13
CA LYS A 215 30.31 43.97 -3.67
C LYS A 215 29.82 42.73 -4.39
N ALA A 216 29.75 42.79 -5.74
CA ALA A 216 29.46 41.64 -6.58
C ALA A 216 30.33 40.44 -6.20
N ARG A 217 29.71 39.27 -6.12
CA ARG A 217 30.39 37.98 -5.90
C ARG A 217 30.05 37.05 -7.06
N HIS A 218 31.06 36.27 -7.43
CA HIS A 218 30.91 35.23 -8.45
C HIS A 218 30.76 33.85 -7.75
#